data_7498a1d838d11a02899f76ae2325e2b0
#
_entry.id   7498a1d838d11a02899f76ae2325e2b0
#
_cell.length_a   1.000
_cell.length_b   1.000
_cell.length_c   1.000
_cell.angle_alpha   90.00
_cell.angle_beta   90.00
_cell.angle_gamma   90.00
#
_symmetry.space_group_name_H-M   'P 1'
#
loop_
_entity.id
_entity.type
_entity.pdbx_description
1 polymer ?
#
loop_
_entity_poly.entity_id
_entity_poly.type
_entity_poly.pdbx_seq_one_letter_code
_entity_poly.pdbx_strand_id
1 'polypeptide(L)'
;MGKLYHDKELICHTFELPWLKNARNVSCIPAGEYLIKMTNSNKFGPSYEVKSVVGRSNILIHKGNMVDDTQGCIMPVSGFGVNGGVWMGLSSRKAYTRLMHLLGGESHTLIIERH
;
A
#
# COMPACT_ATOMS: atom_id res chain seq x y z
N MET A 1 3.52 8.21 4.32
CA MET A 1 2.20 8.11 4.96
C MET A 1 1.15 8.72 4.06
N GLY A 2 0.03 8.06 3.90
CA GLY A 2 -0.99 8.50 2.97
C GLY A 2 -2.40 8.25 3.47
N LYS A 3 -3.37 8.68 2.67
CA LYS A 3 -4.80 8.42 2.89
C LYS A 3 -5.34 7.74 1.65
N LEU A 4 -6.15 6.72 1.84
CA LEU A 4 -6.76 5.97 0.75
C LEU A 4 -8.27 6.16 0.76
N TYR A 5 -8.80 6.59 -0.38
CA TYR A 5 -10.23 6.87 -0.56
C TYR A 5 -10.83 5.92 -1.58
N HIS A 6 -12.10 5.61 -1.39
CA HIS A 6 -12.93 4.89 -2.35
C HIS A 6 -14.22 5.69 -2.51
N ASP A 7 -14.52 6.13 -3.73
CA ASP A 7 -15.70 6.97 -4.03
C ASP A 7 -15.80 8.19 -3.08
N LYS A 8 -14.66 8.87 -2.87
CA LYS A 8 -14.52 10.05 -2.01
C LYS A 8 -14.68 9.79 -0.51
N GLU A 9 -14.84 8.53 -0.10
CA GLU A 9 -14.89 8.14 1.30
C GLU A 9 -13.51 7.67 1.76
N LEU A 10 -13.04 8.21 2.88
CA LEU A 10 -11.78 7.77 3.48
C LEU A 10 -11.94 6.36 4.05
N ILE A 11 -11.15 5.42 3.52
CA ILE A 11 -11.22 4.01 3.92
C ILE A 11 -10.16 3.68 4.97
N CYS A 12 -8.95 4.09 4.74
CA CYS A 12 -7.83 3.83 5.64
C CYS A 12 -6.69 4.79 5.34
N HIS A 13 -5.65 4.70 6.15
CA HIS A 13 -4.39 5.34 5.86
C HIS A 13 -3.45 4.34 5.21
N THR A 14 -2.36 4.82 4.65
CA THR A 14 -1.33 3.96 4.07
C THR A 14 0.02 4.27 4.69
N PHE A 15 0.79 3.22 4.98
CA PHE A 15 2.16 3.34 5.43
C PHE A 15 3.06 2.86 4.30
N GLU A 16 4.00 3.71 3.89
CA GLU A 16 4.87 3.45 2.74
C GLU A 16 6.27 3.92 3.07
N LEU A 17 7.25 3.38 2.34
CA LEU A 17 8.62 3.88 2.41
C LEU A 17 8.69 5.34 1.93
N PRO A 18 9.68 6.11 2.38
CA PRO A 18 9.86 7.48 1.90
C PRO A 18 10.17 7.51 0.40
N TRP A 19 9.91 8.66 -0.22
CA TRP A 19 10.24 8.85 -1.63
C TRP A 19 11.75 8.96 -1.81
N LEU A 20 12.35 7.99 -2.50
CA LEU A 20 13.77 7.96 -2.83
C LEU A 20 13.96 7.78 -4.34
N LYS A 21 13.28 8.62 -5.11
CA LYS A 21 13.36 8.67 -6.59
C LYS A 21 13.07 7.32 -7.24
N ASN A 22 12.07 6.60 -6.72
CA ASN A 22 11.66 5.29 -7.22
C ASN A 22 12.74 4.22 -7.16
N ALA A 23 13.73 4.36 -6.31
CA ALA A 23 14.78 3.36 -6.17
C ALA A 23 14.20 2.02 -5.69
N ARG A 24 14.65 0.93 -6.30
CA ARG A 24 14.12 -0.40 -6.00
C ARG A 24 14.36 -0.78 -4.55
N ASN A 25 13.36 -1.41 -3.94
CA ASN A 25 13.37 -1.97 -2.59
C ASN A 25 13.48 -0.95 -1.44
N VAL A 26 13.70 0.32 -1.72
CA VAL A 26 13.92 1.34 -0.69
C VAL A 26 13.02 2.57 -0.82
N SER A 27 12.30 2.72 -1.95
CA SER A 27 11.42 3.87 -2.20
C SER A 27 9.97 3.44 -2.35
N CYS A 28 9.05 4.32 -1.95
CA CYS A 28 7.67 4.21 -2.41
C CYS A 28 7.61 4.45 -3.92
N ILE A 29 6.49 4.10 -4.56
CA ILE A 29 6.32 4.26 -5.99
C ILE A 29 5.90 5.68 -6.36
N PRO A 30 6.10 6.11 -7.63
CA PRO A 30 5.74 7.46 -8.06
C PRO A 30 4.24 7.72 -8.02
N ALA A 31 3.84 8.98 -7.91
CA ALA A 31 2.48 9.41 -8.16
C ALA A 31 2.09 9.05 -9.59
N GLY A 32 0.81 8.80 -9.83
CA GLY A 32 0.30 8.42 -11.15
C GLY A 32 -0.95 7.57 -11.05
N GLU A 33 -1.39 7.08 -12.21
CA GLU A 33 -2.52 6.15 -12.30
C GLU A 33 -2.01 4.75 -12.61
N TYR A 34 -2.51 3.79 -11.86
CA TYR A 34 -2.10 2.40 -11.97
C TYR A 34 -3.31 1.48 -12.00
N LEU A 35 -3.24 0.44 -12.82
CA LEU A 35 -4.19 -0.66 -12.72
C LEU A 35 -3.80 -1.54 -11.54
N ILE A 36 -4.77 -1.90 -10.70
CA ILE A 36 -4.55 -2.88 -9.64
C ILE A 36 -5.41 -4.11 -9.91
N LYS A 37 -4.82 -5.28 -9.74
CA LYS A 37 -5.46 -6.57 -9.97
C LYS A 37 -5.20 -7.52 -8.83
N MET A 38 -6.19 -8.32 -8.49
CA MET A 38 -6.05 -9.39 -7.50
C MET A 38 -4.99 -10.39 -7.98
N THR A 39 -4.11 -10.77 -7.06
CA THR A 39 -3.08 -11.78 -7.29
C THR A 39 -2.93 -12.64 -6.04
N ASN A 40 -2.25 -13.76 -6.19
CA ASN A 40 -1.92 -14.66 -5.07
C ASN A 40 -0.42 -14.56 -4.79
N SER A 41 -0.09 -13.91 -3.69
CA SER A 41 1.29 -13.75 -3.25
C SER A 41 1.69 -14.94 -2.38
N ASN A 42 2.88 -15.49 -2.62
CA ASN A 42 3.41 -16.57 -1.77
C ASN A 42 3.62 -16.12 -0.34
N LYS A 43 3.97 -14.86 -0.14
CA LYS A 43 4.27 -14.30 1.19
C LYS A 43 3.03 -13.78 1.91
N PHE A 44 2.11 -13.14 1.17
CA PHE A 44 0.99 -12.42 1.77
C PHE A 44 -0.38 -13.03 1.46
N GLY A 45 -0.45 -14.08 0.62
CA GLY A 45 -1.71 -14.65 0.17
C GLY A 45 -2.42 -13.74 -0.84
N PRO A 46 -3.77 -13.74 -0.87
CA PRO A 46 -4.51 -12.87 -1.78
C PRO A 46 -4.17 -11.40 -1.52
N SER A 47 -3.79 -10.68 -2.59
CA SER A 47 -3.33 -9.28 -2.51
C SER A 47 -3.69 -8.59 -3.81
N TYR A 48 -3.59 -7.26 -3.84
CA TYR A 48 -3.68 -6.51 -5.08
C TYR A 48 -2.28 -6.15 -5.55
N GLU A 49 -2.01 -6.41 -6.82
CA GLU A 49 -0.76 -6.01 -7.44
C GLU A 49 -0.95 -4.69 -8.18
N VAL A 50 -0.04 -3.75 -7.96
CA VAL A 50 0.01 -2.48 -8.69
C VAL A 50 0.82 -2.74 -9.96
N LYS A 51 0.15 -2.67 -11.11
CA LYS A 51 0.72 -3.07 -12.40
C LYS A 51 1.53 -1.94 -13.05
N SER A 52 2.54 -2.33 -13.80
CA SER A 52 3.27 -1.44 -14.71
C SER A 52 3.92 -0.22 -14.03
N VAL A 53 4.44 -0.40 -12.82
CA VAL A 53 5.25 0.64 -12.19
C VAL A 53 6.63 0.65 -12.84
N VAL A 54 7.01 1.80 -13.40
CA VAL A 54 8.29 1.92 -14.14
C VAL A 54 9.47 1.54 -13.25
N GLY A 55 10.30 0.62 -13.74
CA GLY A 55 11.50 0.18 -13.03
C GLY A 55 11.24 -0.68 -11.79
N ARG A 56 10.00 -1.10 -11.57
CA ARG A 56 9.63 -1.85 -10.37
C ARG A 56 8.85 -3.11 -10.75
N SER A 57 8.88 -4.10 -9.86
CA SER A 57 8.11 -5.32 -10.01
C SER A 57 7.60 -5.76 -8.64
N ASN A 58 6.55 -6.58 -8.62
CA ASN A 58 5.96 -7.13 -7.40
C ASN A 58 5.56 -6.07 -6.38
N ILE A 59 5.05 -4.93 -6.86
CA ILE A 59 4.49 -3.91 -5.98
C ILE A 59 3.07 -4.36 -5.62
N LEU A 60 2.86 -4.58 -4.34
CA LEU A 60 1.59 -5.10 -3.81
C LEU A 60 0.99 -4.11 -2.81
N ILE A 61 -0.33 -4.22 -2.66
CA ILE A 61 -1.02 -3.67 -1.49
C ILE A 61 -1.12 -4.84 -0.52
N HIS A 62 -0.40 -4.77 0.60
CA HIS A 62 -0.37 -5.85 1.57
C HIS A 62 -0.36 -5.33 3.01
N LYS A 63 -0.62 -6.20 3.97
CA LYS A 63 -0.59 -5.82 5.38
C LYS A 63 0.84 -5.76 5.90
N GLY A 64 1.07 -4.85 6.85
CA GLY A 64 2.35 -4.65 7.51
C GLY A 64 2.29 -3.35 8.32
N ASN A 65 3.06 -3.27 9.39
CA ASN A 65 3.04 -2.13 10.30
C ASN A 65 4.38 -1.38 10.39
N MET A 66 5.46 -1.97 9.91
CA MET A 66 6.81 -1.42 10.03
C MET A 66 7.44 -1.22 8.65
N VAL A 67 8.37 -0.28 8.56
CA VAL A 67 9.11 -0.05 7.30
C VAL A 67 9.83 -1.30 6.81
N ASP A 68 10.24 -2.18 7.72
CA ASP A 68 10.92 -3.43 7.35
C ASP A 68 9.98 -4.48 6.76
N ASP A 69 8.66 -4.25 6.82
CA ASP A 69 7.67 -5.16 6.26
C ASP A 69 7.49 -4.99 4.76
N THR A 70 8.14 -4.01 4.15
CA THR A 70 7.92 -3.71 2.74
C THR A 70 9.22 -3.30 2.03
N GLN A 71 9.22 -3.51 0.71
CA GLN A 71 10.27 -3.05 -0.20
C GLN A 71 9.71 -2.06 -1.24
N GLY A 72 8.72 -1.25 -0.83
CA GLY A 72 8.11 -0.26 -1.69
C GLY A 72 6.62 -0.47 -1.94
N CYS A 73 6.03 -1.49 -1.32
CA CYS A 73 4.61 -1.77 -1.42
C CYS A 73 3.78 -0.79 -0.59
N ILE A 74 2.47 -0.87 -0.74
CA ILE A 74 1.53 -0.01 -0.02
C ILE A 74 0.91 -0.82 1.10
N MET A 75 1.04 -0.35 2.34
CA MET A 75 0.49 -1.04 3.51
C MET A 75 -0.71 -0.26 4.07
N PRO A 76 -1.94 -0.77 3.91
CA PRO A 76 -3.10 -0.18 4.57
C PRO A 76 -2.96 -0.26 6.09
N VAL A 77 -3.28 0.84 6.77
CA VAL A 77 -3.23 0.93 8.23
C VAL A 77 -4.41 1.77 8.72
N SER A 78 -4.79 1.61 9.99
CA SER A 78 -5.87 2.42 10.57
C SER A 78 -5.37 3.77 11.09
N GLY A 79 -4.08 3.87 11.37
CA GLY A 79 -3.46 5.08 11.90
C GLY A 79 -1.96 4.86 12.06
N PHE A 80 -1.32 5.76 12.80
CA PHE A 80 0.12 5.76 12.97
C PHE A 80 0.47 5.88 14.45
N GLY A 81 1.63 5.32 14.82
CA GLY A 81 2.18 5.42 16.15
C GLY A 81 3.69 5.51 16.10
N VAL A 82 4.30 5.56 17.28
CA VAL A 82 5.76 5.61 17.42
C VAL A 82 6.17 4.49 18.39
N ASN A 83 7.15 3.71 17.99
CA ASN A 83 7.71 2.65 18.81
C ASN A 83 9.23 2.78 18.80
N GLY A 84 9.81 3.05 19.99
CA GLY A 84 11.25 3.25 20.11
C GLY A 84 11.79 4.37 19.24
N GLY A 85 11.03 5.45 19.07
CA GLY A 85 11.42 6.58 18.24
C GLY A 85 11.20 6.39 16.74
N VAL A 86 10.61 5.26 16.35
CA VAL A 86 10.38 4.92 14.93
C VAL A 86 8.89 4.94 14.64
N TRP A 87 8.50 5.60 13.55
CA TRP A 87 7.11 5.60 13.08
C TRP A 87 6.68 4.20 12.63
N MET A 88 5.44 3.86 12.93
CA MET A 88 4.84 2.60 12.52
C MET A 88 3.37 2.79 12.17
N GLY A 89 2.84 1.89 11.35
CA GLY A 89 1.40 1.78 11.11
C GLY A 89 0.71 1.02 12.23
N LEU A 90 -0.57 1.28 12.42
CA LEU A 90 -1.39 0.62 13.44
C LEU A 90 -2.54 -0.14 12.79
N SER A 91 -2.82 -1.34 13.32
CA SER A 91 -3.97 -2.15 12.92
C SER A 91 -4.03 -2.43 11.41
N SER A 92 -2.90 -2.77 10.81
CA SER A 92 -2.83 -3.03 9.37
C SER A 92 -3.75 -4.17 8.94
N ARG A 93 -3.83 -5.25 9.70
CA ARG A 93 -4.71 -6.38 9.39
C ARG A 93 -6.16 -5.94 9.24
N LYS A 94 -6.65 -5.12 10.16
CA LYS A 94 -8.04 -4.62 10.13
C LYS A 94 -8.28 -3.72 8.93
N ALA A 95 -7.37 -2.77 8.66
CA ALA A 95 -7.46 -1.88 7.52
C ALA A 95 -7.40 -2.64 6.20
N TYR A 96 -6.49 -3.60 6.10
CA TYR A 96 -6.32 -4.44 4.93
C TYR A 96 -7.59 -5.27 4.65
N THR A 97 -8.14 -5.92 5.68
CA THR A 97 -9.36 -6.71 5.53
C THR A 97 -10.53 -5.88 5.04
N ARG A 98 -10.69 -4.67 5.59
CA ARG A 98 -11.74 -3.74 5.15
C ARG A 98 -11.56 -3.36 3.69
N LEU A 99 -10.33 -3.01 3.29
CA LEU A 99 -10.02 -2.62 1.93
C LEU A 99 -10.29 -3.76 0.95
N MET A 100 -9.83 -4.96 1.26
CA MET A 100 -10.02 -6.14 0.40
C MET A 100 -11.51 -6.45 0.20
N HIS A 101 -12.30 -6.31 1.27
CA HIS A 101 -13.75 -6.50 1.19
C HIS A 101 -14.39 -5.49 0.24
N LEU A 102 -14.00 -4.21 0.35
CA LEU A 102 -14.52 -3.15 -0.52
C LEU A 102 -14.14 -3.33 -1.98
N LEU A 103 -12.93 -3.78 -2.26
CA LEU A 103 -12.45 -3.97 -3.64
C LEU A 103 -13.04 -5.21 -4.29
N GLY A 104 -13.45 -6.21 -3.50
CA GLY A 104 -14.25 -7.35 -3.94
C GLY A 104 -13.58 -8.29 -4.93
N GLY A 105 -12.25 -8.28 -5.05
CA GLY A 105 -11.53 -9.12 -6.00
C GLY A 105 -11.55 -8.61 -7.44
N GLU A 106 -12.23 -7.51 -7.71
CA GLU A 106 -12.31 -6.91 -9.04
C GLU A 106 -11.10 -6.01 -9.30
N SER A 107 -10.77 -5.79 -10.59
CA SER A 107 -9.73 -4.84 -10.98
C SER A 107 -10.21 -3.40 -10.76
N HIS A 108 -9.28 -2.54 -10.36
CA HIS A 108 -9.57 -1.14 -10.11
C HIS A 108 -8.44 -0.27 -10.64
N THR A 109 -8.68 1.03 -10.71
CA THR A 109 -7.64 2.03 -10.98
C THR A 109 -7.24 2.67 -9.66
N LEU A 110 -5.93 2.67 -9.38
CA LEU A 110 -5.35 3.34 -8.24
C LEU A 110 -4.74 4.66 -8.70
N ILE A 111 -5.15 5.76 -8.09
CA ILE A 111 -4.56 7.06 -8.36
C ILE A 111 -3.77 7.49 -7.15
N ILE A 112 -2.48 7.73 -7.34
CA ILE A 112 -1.59 8.21 -6.29
C ILE A 112 -1.28 9.67 -6.56
N GLU A 113 -1.62 10.53 -5.61
CA GLU A 113 -1.32 11.95 -5.65
C GLU A 113 -0.40 12.28 -4.47
N ARG A 114 0.57 13.17 -4.70
CA ARG A 114 1.48 13.65 -3.65
C ARG A 114 1.41 15.15 -3.55
N HIS A 115 1.30 15.63 -2.34
CA HIS A 115 1.14 17.06 -2.06
C HIS A 115 2.31 17.63 -1.27
#